data_826194ba61c463df3266463119aab689
#
_entry.id   826194ba61c463df3266463119aab689
#
_cell.length_a   1.000
_cell.length_b   1.000
_cell.length_c   1.000
_cell.angle_alpha   90.00
_cell.angle_beta   90.00
_cell.angle_gamma   90.00
#
_symmetry.space_group_name_H-M   'P 1'
#
loop_
_entity.id
_entity.type
_entity.pdbx_description
1 polymer ?
#
loop_
_entity_poly.entity_id
_entity_poly.type
_entity_poly.pdbx_seq_one_letter_code
_entity_poly.pdbx_strand_id
1 'polypeptide(L)'
;LVSSLGRGEPVRFFWAFSAVTAVAAPIGLLCAFGAGYKNIARRLLASGAAIAGARQANLLRGTEEVVLAENDLFPTGSIELESIKAVGQMSEERILSFATSLTTAAGLELGRTLDAAARQHAIVPLSAQDVRAVEGGLTSHVGSSYVVLGTGALMVNMGITIPAEGDATTMYLLADNQLVGIIALRYMPTKNTYKAMRLMRRMHMNAVIAARDFNVSPAMVEEEFDLRRGFADQPDPAGVRRLLDPSYAKG
;
A
#
# COMPACT_ATOMS: atom_id res chain seq x y z
N LEU A 1 57.59 12.87 11.72
CA LEU A 1 57.23 12.49 13.10
C LEU A 1 58.32 11.69 13.79
N VAL A 2 58.75 10.56 13.24
CA VAL A 2 59.78 9.70 13.83
C VAL A 2 61.14 10.39 13.95
N SER A 3 61.53 11.20 12.96
CA SER A 3 62.81 11.93 12.98
C SER A 3 62.85 13.06 13.99
N SER A 4 61.71 13.68 14.34
CA SER A 4 61.68 14.74 15.36
C SER A 4 61.66 14.17 16.78
N LEU A 5 61.12 13.00 16.99
CA LEU A 5 61.18 12.31 18.29
C LEU A 5 62.62 11.87 18.61
N GLY A 6 63.36 11.40 17.62
CA GLY A 6 64.73 10.93 17.79
C GLY A 6 65.75 12.07 18.06
N ARG A 7 65.41 13.33 17.78
CA ARG A 7 66.28 14.53 18.04
C ARG A 7 65.91 15.31 19.27
N GLY A 8 64.94 14.85 20.07
CA GLY A 8 64.53 15.53 21.31
C GLY A 8 63.92 16.92 21.13
N GLU A 9 63.33 17.24 19.96
CA GLU A 9 62.68 18.50 19.66
C GLU A 9 61.15 18.40 19.76
N PRO A 10 60.54 18.47 20.94
CA PRO A 10 59.09 18.24 21.14
C PRO A 10 58.21 19.25 20.38
N VAL A 11 58.67 20.47 20.21
CA VAL A 11 57.90 21.50 19.49
C VAL A 11 57.70 21.12 18.01
N ARG A 12 58.73 20.60 17.35
CA ARG A 12 58.62 20.16 15.95
C ARG A 12 57.74 18.92 15.80
N PHE A 13 57.72 18.07 16.83
CA PHE A 13 56.81 16.92 16.84
C PHE A 13 55.33 17.40 16.86
N PHE A 14 55.00 18.33 17.76
CA PHE A 14 53.62 18.84 17.83
C PHE A 14 53.22 19.60 16.57
N TRP A 15 54.10 20.37 15.97
CA TRP A 15 53.86 21.02 14.68
C TRP A 15 53.59 20.02 13.56
N ALA A 16 54.44 19.00 13.42
CA ALA A 16 54.27 17.96 12.43
C ALA A 16 53.01 17.13 12.67
N PHE A 17 52.69 16.84 13.93
CA PHE A 17 51.45 16.14 14.30
C PHE A 17 50.20 16.97 13.96
N SER A 18 50.21 18.25 14.30
CA SER A 18 49.09 19.17 13.94
C SER A 18 48.91 19.27 12.43
N ALA A 19 49.99 19.40 11.67
CA ALA A 19 49.91 19.47 10.22
C ALA A 19 49.34 18.17 9.60
N VAL A 20 49.77 17.02 10.08
CA VAL A 20 49.26 15.71 9.61
C VAL A 20 47.80 15.52 9.98
N THR A 21 47.40 15.88 11.21
CA THR A 21 45.98 15.76 11.63
C THR A 21 45.09 16.73 10.89
N ALA A 22 45.54 17.97 10.62
CA ALA A 22 44.77 18.95 9.85
C ALA A 22 44.52 18.53 8.40
N VAL A 23 45.48 17.81 7.79
CA VAL A 23 45.32 17.32 6.41
C VAL A 23 44.60 15.96 6.38
N ALA A 24 44.87 15.06 7.31
CA ALA A 24 44.33 13.70 7.31
C ALA A 24 42.88 13.64 7.83
N ALA A 25 42.50 14.47 8.78
CA ALA A 25 41.16 14.44 9.37
C ALA A 25 40.02 14.71 8.36
N PRO A 26 40.10 15.74 7.47
CA PRO A 26 39.07 15.97 6.45
C PRO A 26 38.95 14.85 5.46
N ILE A 27 40.08 14.27 5.04
CA ILE A 27 40.10 13.15 4.08
C ILE A 27 39.51 11.87 4.70
N GLY A 28 39.86 11.59 5.95
CA GLY A 28 39.30 10.45 6.70
C GLY A 28 37.80 10.55 6.89
N LEU A 29 37.29 11.75 7.16
CA LEU A 29 35.85 12.02 7.30
C LEU A 29 35.11 11.80 5.98
N LEU A 30 35.63 12.29 4.86
CA LEU A 30 35.06 12.10 3.52
C LEU A 30 35.01 10.62 3.15
N CYS A 31 36.08 9.87 3.43
CA CYS A 31 36.11 8.42 3.18
C CYS A 31 35.15 7.64 4.09
N ALA A 32 35.00 8.02 5.35
CA ALA A 32 34.10 7.37 6.29
C ALA A 32 32.63 7.50 5.85
N PHE A 33 32.21 8.69 5.39
CA PHE A 33 30.87 8.88 4.83
C PHE A 33 30.62 8.01 3.59
N GLY A 34 31.58 7.99 2.66
CA GLY A 34 31.48 7.18 1.43
C GLY A 34 31.39 5.68 1.68
N ALA A 35 32.15 5.17 2.64
CA ALA A 35 32.16 3.75 2.99
C ALA A 35 30.82 3.29 3.63
N GLY A 36 30.28 4.07 4.53
CA GLY A 36 28.96 3.81 5.15
C GLY A 36 27.85 3.76 4.12
N TYR A 37 27.76 4.77 3.27
CA TYR A 37 26.78 4.85 2.19
C TYR A 37 26.90 3.67 1.20
N LYS A 38 28.11 3.32 0.79
CA LYS A 38 28.37 2.18 -0.11
C LYS A 38 27.86 0.86 0.45
N ASN A 39 28.03 0.62 1.75
CA ASN A 39 27.53 -0.60 2.40
C ASN A 39 26.00 -0.63 2.44
N ILE A 40 25.36 0.48 2.76
CA ILE A 40 23.89 0.60 2.75
C ILE A 40 23.35 0.41 1.33
N ALA A 41 23.94 1.09 0.34
CA ALA A 41 23.54 0.98 -1.06
C ALA A 41 23.66 -0.45 -1.59
N ARG A 42 24.75 -1.18 -1.24
CA ARG A 42 24.93 -2.59 -1.63
C ARG A 42 23.87 -3.50 -1.02
N ARG A 43 23.54 -3.33 0.26
CA ARG A 43 22.49 -4.12 0.93
C ARG A 43 21.11 -3.87 0.33
N LEU A 44 20.80 -2.62 -0.01
CA LEU A 44 19.54 -2.25 -0.66
C LEU A 44 19.45 -2.80 -2.07
N LEU A 45 20.54 -2.72 -2.86
CA LEU A 45 20.58 -3.33 -4.19
C LEU A 45 20.35 -4.85 -4.14
N ALA A 46 20.90 -5.53 -3.14
CA ALA A 46 20.68 -6.96 -2.95
C ALA A 46 19.21 -7.30 -2.60
N SER A 47 18.45 -6.35 -2.05
CA SER A 47 17.01 -6.47 -1.79
C SER A 47 16.11 -5.89 -2.90
N GLY A 48 16.70 -5.45 -4.01
CA GLY A 48 15.96 -4.87 -5.14
C GLY A 48 15.61 -3.40 -4.99
N ALA A 49 16.19 -2.70 -3.99
CA ALA A 49 15.94 -1.28 -3.75
C ALA A 49 17.20 -0.43 -4.05
N ALA A 50 17.02 0.82 -4.47
CA ALA A 50 18.10 1.76 -4.70
C ALA A 50 17.81 3.11 -4.02
N ILE A 51 18.85 3.72 -3.45
CA ILE A 51 18.78 5.08 -2.91
C ILE A 51 19.64 6.00 -3.76
N ALA A 52 19.06 7.09 -4.24
CA ALA A 52 19.72 8.08 -5.08
C ALA A 52 20.52 9.09 -4.23
N GLY A 53 21.60 8.62 -3.56
CA GLY A 53 22.54 9.48 -2.86
C GLY A 53 22.39 9.52 -1.33
N ALA A 54 23.42 10.02 -0.66
CA ALA A 54 23.49 10.08 0.80
C ALA A 54 22.45 11.02 1.42
N ARG A 55 22.01 12.05 0.70
CA ARG A 55 20.99 13.00 1.17
C ARG A 55 19.66 12.28 1.38
N GLN A 56 19.23 11.47 0.42
CA GLN A 56 18.00 10.68 0.51
C GLN A 56 18.10 9.63 1.64
N ALA A 57 19.26 9.02 1.82
CA ALA A 57 19.50 8.11 2.94
C ALA A 57 19.31 8.77 4.31
N ASN A 58 19.68 10.05 4.45
CA ASN A 58 19.47 10.79 5.67
C ASN A 58 18.00 11.19 5.90
N LEU A 59 17.21 11.40 4.84
CA LEU A 59 15.78 11.68 4.95
C LEU A 59 15.00 10.49 5.49
N LEU A 60 15.48 9.26 5.23
CA LEU A 60 14.87 8.03 5.79
C LEU A 60 15.13 7.87 7.30
N ARG A 61 16.10 8.61 7.84
CA ARG A 61 16.38 8.59 9.27
C ARG A 61 15.30 9.37 10.02
N GLY A 62 14.54 8.68 10.86
CA GLY A 62 13.43 9.28 11.59
C GLY A 62 12.09 9.21 10.84
N THR A 63 11.98 8.35 9.83
CA THR A 63 10.68 8.01 9.24
C THR A 63 9.84 7.29 10.29
N GLU A 64 8.69 7.85 10.61
CA GLU A 64 7.74 7.31 11.58
C GLU A 64 6.56 6.65 10.89
N GLU A 65 6.28 7.05 9.65
CA GLU A 65 5.15 6.57 8.86
C GLU A 65 5.59 6.12 7.47
N VAL A 66 4.94 5.08 6.95
CA VAL A 66 5.13 4.58 5.59
C VAL A 66 3.81 4.53 4.88
N VAL A 67 3.74 5.20 3.72
CA VAL A 67 2.57 5.14 2.85
C VAL A 67 2.62 3.84 2.06
N LEU A 68 1.55 3.04 2.16
CA LEU A 68 1.39 1.77 1.47
C LEU A 68 0.20 1.87 0.51
N ALA A 69 0.45 1.62 -0.76
CA ALA A 69 -0.60 1.45 -1.74
C ALA A 69 -1.18 0.02 -1.67
N GLU A 70 -2.36 -0.17 -2.24
CA GLU A 70 -2.99 -1.50 -2.27
C GLU A 70 -2.09 -2.58 -2.90
N ASN A 71 -1.35 -2.25 -3.95
CA ASN A 71 -0.41 -3.16 -4.62
C ASN A 71 0.82 -3.53 -3.77
N ASP A 72 1.17 -2.71 -2.78
CA ASP A 72 2.25 -3.03 -1.83
C ASP A 72 1.79 -4.09 -0.83
N LEU A 73 0.51 -4.06 -0.46
CA LEU A 73 -0.12 -5.00 0.47
C LEU A 73 -0.57 -6.27 -0.26
N PHE A 74 -1.29 -6.09 -1.35
CA PHE A 74 -1.91 -7.13 -2.15
C PHE A 74 -1.48 -6.98 -3.62
N PRO A 75 -0.32 -7.54 -4.03
CA PRO A 75 0.16 -7.50 -5.41
C PRO A 75 -0.83 -8.15 -6.38
N THR A 76 -0.71 -7.81 -7.65
CA THR A 76 -1.52 -8.39 -8.72
C THR A 76 -1.57 -9.92 -8.63
N GLY A 77 -2.78 -10.47 -8.63
CA GLY A 77 -3.02 -11.92 -8.49
C GLY A 77 -3.08 -12.43 -7.05
N SER A 78 -3.03 -11.54 -6.06
CA SER A 78 -3.20 -11.89 -4.64
C SER A 78 -4.64 -11.69 -4.13
N ILE A 79 -5.55 -11.29 -4.99
CA ILE A 79 -6.98 -11.19 -4.70
C ILE A 79 -7.68 -12.29 -5.51
N GLU A 80 -8.42 -13.15 -4.84
CA GLU A 80 -9.20 -14.22 -5.46
C GLU A 80 -10.68 -14.02 -5.21
N LEU A 81 -11.49 -14.31 -6.23
CA LEU A 81 -12.93 -14.44 -6.08
C LEU A 81 -13.25 -15.81 -5.46
N GLU A 82 -13.75 -15.82 -4.23
CA GLU A 82 -14.05 -17.05 -3.51
C GLU A 82 -15.43 -17.59 -3.86
N SER A 83 -16.45 -16.74 -3.82
CA SER A 83 -17.81 -17.13 -4.18
C SER A 83 -18.67 -15.91 -4.55
N ILE A 84 -19.71 -16.19 -5.33
CA ILE A 84 -20.81 -15.26 -5.58
C ILE A 84 -22.09 -15.94 -5.11
N LYS A 85 -22.89 -15.24 -4.34
CA LYS A 85 -24.18 -15.72 -3.86
C LYS A 85 -25.27 -14.74 -4.34
N ALA A 86 -26.17 -15.24 -5.15
CA ALA A 86 -27.34 -14.47 -5.61
C ALA A 86 -28.36 -14.34 -4.47
N VAL A 87 -28.92 -13.13 -4.37
CA VAL A 87 -30.03 -12.81 -3.46
C VAL A 87 -31.22 -12.39 -4.32
N GLY A 88 -32.33 -13.12 -4.20
CA GLY A 88 -33.52 -12.89 -5.03
C GLY A 88 -33.47 -13.59 -6.38
N GLN A 89 -33.85 -12.87 -7.44
CA GLN A 89 -34.04 -13.49 -8.80
C GLN A 89 -32.88 -13.16 -9.77
N MET A 90 -31.87 -12.42 -9.35
CA MET A 90 -30.75 -12.07 -10.22
C MET A 90 -29.77 -13.23 -10.32
N SER A 91 -29.29 -13.53 -11.54
CA SER A 91 -28.28 -14.59 -11.74
C SER A 91 -26.90 -14.16 -11.26
N GLU A 92 -26.07 -15.11 -10.83
CA GLU A 92 -24.68 -14.88 -10.42
C GLU A 92 -23.85 -14.26 -11.54
N GLU A 93 -24.11 -14.62 -12.79
CA GLU A 93 -23.44 -14.04 -13.95
C GLU A 93 -23.74 -12.55 -14.11
N ARG A 94 -24.98 -12.15 -13.85
CA ARG A 94 -25.35 -10.72 -13.92
C ARG A 94 -24.76 -9.92 -12.76
N ILE A 95 -24.69 -10.52 -11.57
CA ILE A 95 -24.02 -9.95 -10.40
C ILE A 95 -22.53 -9.72 -10.71
N LEU A 96 -21.86 -10.74 -11.27
CA LEU A 96 -20.47 -10.64 -11.68
C LEU A 96 -20.26 -9.58 -12.77
N SER A 97 -21.17 -9.53 -13.77
CA SER A 97 -21.13 -8.49 -14.81
C SER A 97 -21.23 -7.09 -14.23
N PHE A 98 -22.14 -6.84 -13.30
CA PHE A 98 -22.29 -5.53 -12.65
C PHE A 98 -21.06 -5.16 -11.81
N ALA A 99 -20.59 -6.07 -10.97
CA ALA A 99 -19.42 -5.85 -10.12
C ALA A 99 -18.17 -5.59 -10.96
N THR A 100 -17.94 -6.35 -12.03
CA THR A 100 -16.82 -6.16 -12.96
C THR A 100 -16.90 -4.80 -13.65
N SER A 101 -18.12 -4.41 -14.11
CA SER A 101 -18.32 -3.12 -14.77
C SER A 101 -17.96 -1.94 -13.87
N LEU A 102 -18.41 -1.95 -12.62
CA LEU A 102 -18.12 -0.88 -11.66
C LEU A 102 -16.64 -0.83 -11.31
N THR A 103 -16.05 -1.95 -10.93
CA THR A 103 -14.67 -2.00 -10.44
C THR A 103 -13.65 -1.70 -11.54
N THR A 104 -13.91 -2.15 -12.77
CA THR A 104 -13.08 -1.84 -13.94
C THR A 104 -13.17 -0.36 -14.31
N ALA A 105 -14.37 0.20 -14.34
CA ALA A 105 -14.57 1.63 -14.64
C ALA A 105 -14.01 2.55 -13.55
N ALA A 106 -13.99 2.10 -12.29
CA ALA A 106 -13.32 2.79 -11.18
C ALA A 106 -11.79 2.64 -11.20
N GLY A 107 -11.24 1.74 -12.03
CA GLY A 107 -9.80 1.48 -12.13
C GLY A 107 -9.22 0.81 -10.88
N LEU A 108 -10.01 0.00 -10.18
CA LEU A 108 -9.55 -0.78 -9.03
C LEU A 108 -8.76 -2.02 -9.50
N GLU A 109 -7.76 -2.44 -8.72
CA GLU A 109 -7.05 -3.70 -8.99
C GLU A 109 -7.98 -4.91 -8.89
N LEU A 110 -8.94 -4.86 -7.97
CA LEU A 110 -10.04 -5.81 -7.85
C LEU A 110 -10.80 -6.02 -9.17
N GLY A 111 -10.93 -4.98 -10.00
CA GLY A 111 -11.56 -5.06 -11.31
C GLY A 111 -10.89 -6.07 -12.24
N ARG A 112 -9.57 -6.25 -12.15
CA ARG A 112 -8.84 -7.26 -12.93
C ARG A 112 -9.18 -8.68 -12.51
N THR A 113 -9.32 -8.91 -11.22
CA THR A 113 -9.72 -10.22 -10.68
C THR A 113 -11.13 -10.60 -11.13
N LEU A 114 -12.08 -9.66 -11.00
CA LEU A 114 -13.46 -9.90 -11.43
C LEU A 114 -13.58 -10.02 -12.97
N ASP A 115 -12.81 -9.24 -13.74
CA ASP A 115 -12.76 -9.36 -15.20
C ASP A 115 -12.19 -10.71 -15.64
N ALA A 116 -11.16 -11.21 -14.96
CA ALA A 116 -10.64 -12.55 -15.23
C ALA A 116 -11.68 -13.64 -14.96
N ALA A 117 -12.42 -13.55 -13.86
CA ALA A 117 -13.52 -14.45 -13.54
C ALA A 117 -14.67 -14.34 -14.55
N ALA A 118 -15.04 -13.12 -14.95
CA ALA A 118 -16.07 -12.90 -15.96
C ALA A 118 -15.70 -13.53 -17.31
N ARG A 119 -14.46 -13.40 -17.75
CA ARG A 119 -13.96 -14.03 -18.98
C ARG A 119 -13.99 -15.56 -18.92
N GLN A 120 -13.66 -16.16 -17.77
CA GLN A 120 -13.73 -17.61 -17.58
C GLN A 120 -15.15 -18.15 -17.80
N HIS A 121 -16.17 -17.36 -17.45
CA HIS A 121 -17.58 -17.69 -17.63
C HIS A 121 -18.19 -17.12 -18.93
N ALA A 122 -17.36 -16.58 -19.83
CA ALA A 122 -17.81 -15.93 -21.08
C ALA A 122 -18.80 -14.78 -20.86
N ILE A 123 -18.71 -14.11 -19.70
CA ILE A 123 -19.57 -12.97 -19.35
C ILE A 123 -18.96 -11.70 -19.93
N VAL A 124 -19.77 -10.91 -20.63
CA VAL A 124 -19.37 -9.61 -21.15
C VAL A 124 -19.82 -8.53 -20.16
N PRO A 125 -18.89 -7.77 -19.54
CA PRO A 125 -19.26 -6.66 -18.66
C PRO A 125 -20.03 -5.59 -19.43
N LEU A 126 -21.00 -4.98 -18.77
CA LEU A 126 -21.78 -3.89 -19.31
C LEU A 126 -21.03 -2.56 -19.12
N SER A 127 -21.36 -1.54 -19.91
CA SER A 127 -20.79 -0.20 -19.70
C SER A 127 -21.37 0.45 -18.43
N ALA A 128 -20.49 0.83 -17.50
CA ALA A 128 -20.86 1.60 -16.32
C ALA A 128 -20.74 3.10 -16.64
N GLN A 129 -21.75 3.88 -16.24
CA GLN A 129 -21.81 5.33 -16.43
C GLN A 129 -21.84 6.03 -15.06
N ASP A 130 -21.20 7.21 -14.97
CA ASP A 130 -21.19 8.03 -13.75
C ASP A 130 -20.70 7.28 -12.50
N VAL A 131 -19.58 6.53 -12.64
CA VAL A 131 -18.98 5.82 -11.52
C VAL A 131 -18.47 6.80 -10.48
N ARG A 132 -18.98 6.69 -9.26
CA ARG A 132 -18.59 7.53 -8.12
C ARG A 132 -18.13 6.67 -6.97
N ALA A 133 -16.98 7.03 -6.41
CA ALA A 133 -16.53 6.45 -5.14
C ALA A 133 -17.29 7.13 -3.99
N VAL A 134 -17.86 6.31 -3.13
CA VAL A 134 -18.49 6.71 -1.86
C VAL A 134 -17.71 6.05 -0.71
N GLU A 135 -17.96 6.48 0.51
CA GLU A 135 -17.34 5.84 1.66
C GLU A 135 -17.79 4.37 1.76
N GLY A 136 -16.82 3.46 1.65
CA GLY A 136 -17.07 2.02 1.70
C GLY A 136 -17.59 1.38 0.41
N GLY A 137 -17.56 2.07 -0.75
CA GLY A 137 -18.02 1.45 -1.99
C GLY A 137 -18.01 2.33 -3.23
N LEU A 138 -18.70 1.85 -4.26
CA LEU A 138 -18.88 2.47 -5.57
C LEU A 138 -20.38 2.55 -5.93
N THR A 139 -20.75 3.60 -6.61
CA THR A 139 -22.08 3.75 -7.20
C THR A 139 -21.97 4.05 -8.68
N SER A 140 -22.92 3.57 -9.48
CA SER A 140 -22.95 3.77 -10.94
C SER A 140 -24.31 3.46 -11.52
N HIS A 141 -24.54 3.88 -12.76
CA HIS A 141 -25.60 3.37 -13.59
C HIS A 141 -25.03 2.33 -14.56
N VAL A 142 -25.57 1.11 -14.54
CA VAL A 142 -25.19 0.04 -15.44
C VAL A 142 -26.44 -0.39 -16.23
N GLY A 143 -26.47 -0.05 -17.51
CA GLY A 143 -27.71 -0.16 -18.30
C GLY A 143 -28.78 0.79 -17.77
N SER A 144 -29.94 0.23 -17.39
CA SER A 144 -31.05 0.98 -16.80
C SER A 144 -31.08 0.96 -15.27
N SER A 145 -30.20 0.20 -14.62
CA SER A 145 -30.21 0.01 -13.16
C SER A 145 -29.21 0.90 -12.46
N TYR A 146 -29.62 1.46 -11.33
CA TYR A 146 -28.72 2.11 -10.39
C TYR A 146 -28.07 1.04 -9.50
N VAL A 147 -26.76 0.93 -9.57
CA VAL A 147 -26.00 -0.15 -8.93
C VAL A 147 -25.07 0.44 -7.86
N VAL A 148 -25.06 -0.21 -6.71
CA VAL A 148 -24.14 0.09 -5.60
C VAL A 148 -23.37 -1.16 -5.25
N LEU A 149 -22.05 -1.07 -5.22
CA LEU A 149 -21.16 -2.15 -4.79
C LEU A 149 -20.35 -1.64 -3.59
N GLY A 150 -20.38 -2.36 -2.48
CA GLY A 150 -19.64 -1.89 -1.31
C GLY A 150 -19.65 -2.84 -0.13
N THR A 151 -19.07 -2.36 0.97
CA THR A 151 -18.95 -3.10 2.24
C THR A 151 -20.29 -3.22 2.98
N GLY A 152 -20.34 -4.14 3.94
CA GLY A 152 -21.50 -4.26 4.82
C GLY A 152 -21.82 -2.97 5.59
N ALA A 153 -20.82 -2.20 5.97
CA ALA A 153 -21.02 -0.91 6.65
C ALA A 153 -21.79 0.09 5.76
N LEU A 154 -21.43 0.17 4.48
CA LEU A 154 -22.17 1.01 3.53
C LEU A 154 -23.63 0.55 3.40
N MET A 155 -23.87 -0.75 3.32
CA MET A 155 -25.24 -1.31 3.22
C MET A 155 -26.09 -0.93 4.44
N VAL A 156 -25.53 -1.10 5.64
CA VAL A 156 -26.20 -0.71 6.89
C VAL A 156 -26.49 0.79 6.93
N ASN A 157 -25.55 1.63 6.51
CA ASN A 157 -25.76 3.09 6.43
C ASN A 157 -26.85 3.46 5.42
N MET A 158 -27.06 2.66 4.38
CA MET A 158 -28.15 2.82 3.42
C MET A 158 -29.48 2.21 3.91
N GLY A 159 -29.52 1.64 5.12
CA GLY A 159 -30.73 1.02 5.69
C GLY A 159 -31.05 -0.37 5.12
N ILE A 160 -30.08 -1.01 4.47
CA ILE A 160 -30.25 -2.35 3.90
C ILE A 160 -29.86 -3.40 4.95
N THR A 161 -30.78 -4.34 5.18
CA THR A 161 -30.50 -5.49 6.04
C THR A 161 -29.62 -6.50 5.30
N ILE A 162 -28.43 -6.76 5.86
CA ILE A 162 -27.49 -7.76 5.32
C ILE A 162 -27.51 -9.02 6.20
N PRO A 163 -27.27 -10.20 5.62
CA PRO A 163 -27.05 -11.42 6.40
C PRO A 163 -25.85 -11.26 7.34
N ALA A 164 -25.92 -11.84 8.53
CA ALA A 164 -24.89 -11.73 9.58
C ALA A 164 -23.55 -12.47 9.23
N GLU A 165 -23.47 -13.14 8.11
CA GLU A 165 -22.37 -14.05 7.72
C GLU A 165 -21.39 -13.40 6.72
N GLY A 166 -21.00 -12.18 6.90
CA GLY A 166 -20.02 -11.57 5.99
C GLY A 166 -18.69 -11.26 6.72
N ASP A 167 -17.58 -11.79 6.21
CA ASP A 167 -16.24 -11.39 6.62
C ASP A 167 -15.93 -9.96 6.16
N ALA A 168 -14.88 -9.35 6.71
CA ALA A 168 -14.45 -8.00 6.39
C ALA A 168 -14.17 -7.77 4.89
N THR A 169 -13.98 -8.83 4.11
CA THR A 169 -13.69 -8.83 2.67
C THR A 169 -14.90 -9.14 1.81
N THR A 170 -16.09 -9.23 2.40
CA THR A 170 -17.34 -9.49 1.68
C THR A 170 -17.92 -8.20 1.11
N MET A 171 -18.20 -8.21 -0.18
CA MET A 171 -18.87 -7.11 -0.87
C MET A 171 -20.35 -7.45 -1.10
N TYR A 172 -21.16 -6.41 -1.06
CA TYR A 172 -22.59 -6.48 -1.31
C TYR A 172 -22.95 -5.66 -2.54
N LEU A 173 -23.77 -6.23 -3.41
CA LEU A 173 -24.28 -5.57 -4.61
C LEU A 173 -25.76 -5.23 -4.44
N LEU A 174 -26.09 -3.96 -4.60
CA LEU A 174 -27.45 -3.51 -4.74
C LEU A 174 -27.75 -3.18 -6.20
N ALA A 175 -28.94 -3.48 -6.65
CA ALA A 175 -29.52 -2.96 -7.88
C ALA A 175 -30.88 -2.34 -7.55
N ASP A 176 -31.05 -1.09 -7.95
CA ASP A 176 -32.30 -0.33 -7.71
C ASP A 176 -32.74 -0.37 -6.23
N ASN A 177 -31.77 -0.19 -5.34
CA ASN A 177 -31.94 -0.17 -3.88
C ASN A 177 -32.33 -1.52 -3.23
N GLN A 178 -32.19 -2.62 -3.95
CA GLN A 178 -32.41 -3.97 -3.43
C GLN A 178 -31.12 -4.77 -3.41
N LEU A 179 -30.87 -5.53 -2.33
CA LEU A 179 -29.74 -6.43 -2.25
C LEU A 179 -29.96 -7.58 -3.24
N VAL A 180 -29.05 -7.69 -4.22
CA VAL A 180 -29.14 -8.70 -5.29
C VAL A 180 -28.00 -9.69 -5.26
N GLY A 181 -26.89 -9.37 -4.62
CA GLY A 181 -25.72 -10.24 -4.60
C GLY A 181 -24.78 -10.01 -3.44
N ILE A 182 -24.10 -11.08 -3.07
CA ILE A 182 -23.04 -11.11 -2.07
C ILE A 182 -21.81 -11.72 -2.77
N ILE A 183 -20.68 -11.06 -2.70
CA ILE A 183 -19.44 -11.46 -3.36
C ILE A 183 -18.38 -11.59 -2.27
N ALA A 184 -17.90 -12.81 -2.05
CA ALA A 184 -16.82 -13.08 -1.12
C ALA A 184 -15.48 -13.07 -1.87
N LEU A 185 -14.53 -12.33 -1.32
CA LEU A 185 -13.18 -12.21 -1.81
C LEU A 185 -12.20 -12.74 -0.79
N ARG A 186 -11.07 -13.23 -1.29
CA ARG A 186 -9.92 -13.59 -0.44
C ARG A 186 -8.72 -12.77 -0.85
N TYR A 187 -8.15 -12.08 0.11
CA TYR A 187 -6.92 -11.32 -0.03
C TYR A 187 -5.76 -12.14 0.51
N MET A 188 -4.75 -12.41 -0.30
CA MET A 188 -3.61 -13.27 0.05
C MET A 188 -2.29 -12.48 -0.03
N PRO A 189 -1.86 -11.87 1.06
CA PRO A 189 -0.59 -11.16 1.08
C PRO A 189 0.59 -12.09 0.82
N THR A 190 1.65 -11.57 0.21
CA THR A 190 2.85 -12.35 -0.03
C THR A 190 3.67 -12.53 1.26
N LYS A 191 4.54 -13.55 1.28
CA LYS A 191 5.49 -13.74 2.38
C LYS A 191 6.39 -12.52 2.61
N ASN A 192 6.67 -11.76 1.56
CA ASN A 192 7.48 -10.54 1.66
C ASN A 192 6.70 -9.41 2.30
N THR A 193 5.41 -9.28 2.00
CA THR A 193 4.51 -8.31 2.65
C THR A 193 4.42 -8.58 4.16
N TYR A 194 4.21 -9.82 4.58
CA TYR A 194 4.23 -10.19 6.01
C TYR A 194 5.57 -9.84 6.68
N LYS A 195 6.70 -10.08 6.01
CA LYS A 195 8.01 -9.70 6.55
C LYS A 195 8.17 -8.20 6.68
N ALA A 196 7.70 -7.43 5.70
CA ALA A 196 7.76 -5.97 5.71
C ALA A 196 6.92 -5.40 6.85
N MET A 197 5.66 -5.83 7.01
CA MET A 197 4.77 -5.39 8.08
C MET A 197 5.33 -5.72 9.47
N ARG A 198 5.91 -6.92 9.63
CA ARG A 198 6.59 -7.31 10.88
C ARG A 198 7.82 -6.45 11.17
N LEU A 199 8.58 -6.06 10.13
CA LEU A 199 9.73 -5.18 10.28
C LEU A 199 9.29 -3.77 10.68
N MET A 200 8.26 -3.20 10.05
CA MET A 200 7.69 -1.91 10.41
C MET A 200 7.24 -1.89 11.87
N ARG A 201 6.53 -2.94 12.32
CA ARG A 201 6.15 -3.11 13.73
C ARG A 201 7.34 -3.08 14.68
N ARG A 202 8.45 -3.76 14.33
CA ARG A 202 9.69 -3.76 15.15
C ARG A 202 10.39 -2.42 15.18
N MET A 203 10.27 -1.65 14.11
CA MET A 203 10.88 -0.32 13.99
C MET A 203 9.97 0.79 14.55
N HIS A 204 8.81 0.45 15.12
CA HIS A 204 7.80 1.37 15.62
C HIS A 204 7.30 2.37 14.55
N MET A 205 7.26 1.93 13.30
CA MET A 205 6.72 2.70 12.18
C MET A 205 5.24 2.36 12.01
N ASN A 206 4.41 3.36 11.74
CA ASN A 206 3.01 3.18 11.41
C ASN A 206 2.80 3.10 9.90
N ALA A 207 1.67 2.53 9.48
CA ALA A 207 1.29 2.45 8.07
C ALA A 207 0.19 3.48 7.77
N VAL A 208 0.33 4.19 6.65
CA VAL A 208 -0.72 5.02 6.08
C VAL A 208 -1.23 4.33 4.83
N ILE A 209 -2.47 3.86 4.87
CA ILE A 209 -3.05 3.06 3.79
C ILE A 209 -3.60 3.99 2.71
N ALA A 210 -2.95 4.01 1.55
CA ALA A 210 -3.38 4.77 0.38
C ALA A 210 -4.01 3.82 -0.66
N ALA A 211 -5.07 3.12 -0.26
CA ALA A 211 -5.80 2.21 -1.12
C ALA A 211 -7.04 2.88 -1.74
N ARG A 212 -7.32 2.55 -3.00
CA ARG A 212 -8.57 2.90 -3.67
C ARG A 212 -9.63 1.83 -3.47
N ASP A 213 -9.19 0.60 -3.19
CA ASP A 213 -10.08 -0.51 -2.89
C ASP A 213 -10.73 -0.26 -1.52
N PHE A 214 -12.04 -0.15 -1.52
CA PHE A 214 -12.84 0.13 -0.33
C PHE A 214 -12.85 -1.02 0.69
N ASN A 215 -12.44 -2.24 0.28
CA ASN A 215 -12.27 -3.37 1.20
C ASN A 215 -10.96 -3.29 1.98
N VAL A 216 -9.94 -2.59 1.44
CA VAL A 216 -8.64 -2.45 2.10
C VAL A 216 -8.72 -1.33 3.11
N SER A 217 -9.23 -1.63 4.29
CA SER A 217 -9.35 -0.72 5.42
C SER A 217 -8.22 -0.91 6.43
N PRO A 218 -7.92 0.07 7.30
CA PRO A 218 -6.98 -0.10 8.41
C PRO A 218 -7.29 -1.30 9.28
N ALA A 219 -8.56 -1.52 9.62
CA ALA A 219 -8.98 -2.65 10.44
C ALA A 219 -8.69 -4.00 9.77
N MET A 220 -8.97 -4.13 8.47
CA MET A 220 -8.66 -5.32 7.69
C MET A 220 -7.15 -5.59 7.64
N VAL A 221 -6.34 -4.55 7.44
CA VAL A 221 -4.87 -4.67 7.43
C VAL A 221 -4.33 -5.06 8.81
N GLU A 222 -4.84 -4.47 9.88
CA GLU A 222 -4.43 -4.80 11.24
C GLU A 222 -4.77 -6.26 11.60
N GLU A 223 -5.93 -6.74 11.19
CA GLU A 223 -6.36 -8.13 11.41
C GLU A 223 -5.54 -9.12 10.58
N GLU A 224 -5.40 -8.88 9.28
CA GLU A 224 -4.66 -9.76 8.36
C GLU A 224 -3.20 -9.96 8.76
N PHE A 225 -2.54 -8.90 9.24
CA PHE A 225 -1.12 -8.94 9.59
C PHE A 225 -0.83 -9.10 11.09
N ASP A 226 -1.83 -9.39 11.92
CA ASP A 226 -1.72 -9.49 13.38
C ASP A 226 -1.01 -8.29 14.00
N LEU A 227 -1.54 -7.10 13.73
CA LEU A 227 -0.99 -5.83 14.17
C LEU A 227 -1.83 -5.23 15.30
N ARG A 228 -1.23 -4.35 16.09
CA ARG A 228 -1.96 -3.62 17.13
C ARG A 228 -2.96 -2.65 16.49
N ARG A 229 -4.07 -2.41 17.14
CA ARG A 229 -5.02 -1.36 16.75
C ARG A 229 -4.32 0.02 16.73
N GLY A 230 -4.60 0.81 15.70
CA GLY A 230 -3.96 2.10 15.46
C GLY A 230 -2.54 2.00 14.91
N PHE A 231 -2.17 0.83 14.34
CA PHE A 231 -0.95 0.68 13.55
C PHE A 231 -1.12 1.23 12.13
N ALA A 232 -2.29 1.02 11.56
CA ALA A 232 -2.65 1.50 10.25
C ALA A 232 -3.62 2.68 10.37
N ASP A 233 -3.44 3.69 9.52
CA ASP A 233 -4.33 4.83 9.37
C ASP A 233 -4.69 5.00 7.89
N GLN A 234 -5.83 5.61 7.61
CA GLN A 234 -6.26 5.88 6.25
C GLN A 234 -6.73 7.34 6.17
N PRO A 235 -6.08 8.16 5.35
CA PRO A 235 -6.50 9.53 5.15
C PRO A 235 -7.85 9.58 4.43
N ASP A 236 -8.46 10.74 4.44
CA ASP A 236 -9.68 11.00 3.67
C ASP A 236 -9.46 10.72 2.16
N PRO A 237 -10.53 10.53 1.36
CA PRO A 237 -10.40 10.20 -0.06
C PRO A 237 -9.61 11.24 -0.88
N ALA A 238 -9.60 12.50 -0.44
CA ALA A 238 -8.79 13.54 -1.08
C ALA A 238 -7.30 13.37 -0.74
N GLY A 239 -6.97 13.01 0.50
CA GLY A 239 -5.64 12.66 0.96
C GLY A 239 -5.09 11.44 0.23
N VAL A 240 -5.87 10.38 0.11
CA VAL A 240 -5.49 9.18 -0.66
C VAL A 240 -5.11 9.54 -2.10
N ARG A 241 -5.93 10.36 -2.79
CA ARG A 241 -5.61 10.80 -4.17
C ARG A 241 -4.29 11.57 -4.22
N ARG A 242 -4.03 12.45 -3.26
CA ARG A 242 -2.77 13.20 -3.19
C ARG A 242 -1.57 12.29 -2.97
N LEU A 243 -1.68 11.32 -2.06
CA LEU A 243 -0.60 10.38 -1.77
C LEU A 243 -0.27 9.45 -2.95
N LEU A 244 -1.28 9.11 -3.76
CA LEU A 244 -1.11 8.28 -4.96
C LEU A 244 -0.70 9.08 -6.20
N ASP A 245 -0.68 10.42 -6.13
CA ASP A 245 -0.24 11.26 -7.25
C ASP A 245 1.29 11.35 -7.28
N PRO A 246 1.96 10.88 -8.36
CA PRO A 246 3.41 10.94 -8.49
C PRO A 246 3.99 12.35 -8.46
N SER A 247 3.17 13.37 -8.74
CA SER A 247 3.58 14.77 -8.71
C SER A 247 3.68 15.33 -7.31
N TYR A 248 2.95 14.76 -6.35
CA TYR A 248 2.92 15.20 -4.95
C TYR A 248 4.24 14.92 -4.21
N ALA A 249 4.95 13.87 -4.60
CA ALA A 249 6.24 13.48 -4.00
C ALA A 249 7.42 14.40 -4.39
N LYS A 250 7.19 15.47 -5.14
CA LYS A 250 8.22 16.41 -5.60
C LYS A 250 8.31 17.72 -4.80
N GLY A 251 7.56 17.80 -3.68
CA GLY A 251 7.58 18.92 -2.77
C GLY A 251 8.68 18.84 -1.71
#